data_2c2d8e415613343fe6e1ddad82dce611
#
_entry.id   2c2d8e415613343fe6e1ddad82dce611
#
_cell.length_a   1.000
_cell.length_b   1.000
_cell.length_c   1.000
_cell.angle_alpha   90.00
_cell.angle_beta   90.00
_cell.angle_gamma   90.00
#
_symmetry.space_group_name_H-M   'P 1'
#
loop_
_entity.id
_entity.type
_entity.pdbx_description
1 polymer ?
#
loop_
_entity_poly.entity_id
_entity_poly.type
_entity_poly.pdbx_seq_one_letter_code
_entity_poly.pdbx_strand_id
1 'polypeptide(L)'
;MEKKWWHDKVAYQIYPKSFLDTNGDGIGDLRGIISKLDYLKKLGIDIIWLSPIYKSPFVDQGYDIADYYAIAEEFGTMEEFDELLAEAKKRDMHIIMDLVINHCSDKHEWFQKALADPDGAFADYFYFRKGKNGNPPSNYRSYFGGSCWEKVPGTDKYYFHMFAKEQPDLNWENPKLRQELYKMINWWLEKGLSGFRIDAIINIKKDLNFPDFAPDGKDGLASCWKMVESVDGVGELLEDLKKSTFEKYDAFTVGEVFNMKPDELPEFIGETGHFSTIFDFSAHTLTDGEHGWYDAPKLEFAKWRAAIIQAQLETQKYGFKANIIENHDEPRGASRFLPFYAQTPDGIKMLGTISLLLRGIPFIYQGQEIGMRNAKWNSMEEFDDISTKDQYHTAREAGLSDQEALEVCSRMSRDNARTPMQWTSGENGGFTKGTPWLKVNPLFKDVNVEAQEQDPDSVLNYYRKLVALRKSDELKEVFTYGEFLPEYENVDGVMAFYRKDESKCILVAANFGKDAATIKLKSEIEKVWLSNRIDGTVDCEKDSLNLRSCEVVVLELENHK
;
A
#
# COMPACT_ATOMS: atom_id res chain seq x y z
N MET A 1 -14.16 -6.09 21.99
CA MET A 1 -12.93 -6.38 21.21
C MET A 1 -11.75 -6.51 22.16
N GLU A 2 -11.02 -7.61 22.12
CA GLU A 2 -9.80 -7.82 22.89
C GLU A 2 -8.69 -6.87 22.38
N LYS A 3 -7.97 -6.20 23.31
CA LYS A 3 -6.86 -5.31 22.93
C LYS A 3 -5.66 -6.13 22.42
N LYS A 4 -5.17 -5.80 21.23
CA LYS A 4 -3.97 -6.39 20.63
C LYS A 4 -2.82 -5.37 20.64
N TRP A 5 -1.58 -5.86 20.65
CA TRP A 5 -0.39 -5.03 20.75
C TRP A 5 -0.23 -4.00 19.62
N TRP A 6 -0.82 -4.26 18.47
CA TRP A 6 -0.72 -3.44 17.26
C TRP A 6 -1.82 -2.39 17.08
N HIS A 7 -2.89 -2.38 17.92
CA HIS A 7 -4.06 -1.51 17.73
C HIS A 7 -3.75 -0.02 17.75
N ASP A 8 -2.79 0.41 18.60
CA ASP A 8 -2.40 1.82 18.77
C ASP A 8 -1.14 2.20 17.99
N LYS A 9 -0.63 1.31 17.16
CA LYS A 9 0.64 1.49 16.44
C LYS A 9 0.48 2.32 15.16
N VAL A 10 1.59 2.90 14.71
CA VAL A 10 1.73 3.60 13.44
C VAL A 10 2.77 2.86 12.62
N ALA A 11 2.41 2.50 11.39
CA ALA A 11 3.28 1.76 10.48
C ALA A 11 3.90 2.69 9.42
N TYR A 12 5.09 2.30 8.95
CA TYR A 12 5.80 2.98 7.87
C TYR A 12 6.28 1.96 6.86
N GLN A 13 5.93 2.17 5.59
CA GLN A 13 6.42 1.32 4.51
C GLN A 13 7.73 1.85 3.95
N ILE A 14 8.73 0.99 3.90
CA ILE A 14 9.99 1.20 3.19
C ILE A 14 9.95 0.38 1.88
N TYR A 15 10.22 1.06 0.77
CA TYR A 15 10.60 0.45 -0.50
C TYR A 15 12.13 0.43 -0.58
N PRO A 16 12.79 -0.69 -0.21
CA PRO A 16 14.22 -0.71 0.08
C PRO A 16 15.08 -0.18 -1.05
N LYS A 17 14.75 -0.56 -2.28
CA LYS A 17 15.48 -0.19 -3.51
C LYS A 17 15.65 1.32 -3.67
N SER A 18 14.73 2.12 -3.12
CA SER A 18 14.70 3.59 -3.23
C SER A 18 14.83 4.33 -1.91
N PHE A 19 15.20 3.66 -0.81
CA PHE A 19 15.25 4.32 0.49
C PHE A 19 16.56 5.07 0.74
N LEU A 20 17.69 4.34 0.82
CA LEU A 20 19.03 4.92 0.95
C LEU A 20 20.08 3.89 0.54
N ASP A 21 20.93 4.28 -0.40
CA ASP A 21 22.10 3.52 -0.86
C ASP A 21 23.35 3.94 -0.08
N THR A 22 24.00 2.99 0.56
CA THR A 22 25.23 3.24 1.34
C THR A 22 26.50 2.77 0.65
N ASN A 23 26.41 1.87 -0.34
CA ASN A 23 27.56 1.31 -1.05
C ASN A 23 27.89 2.02 -2.37
N GLY A 24 26.94 2.81 -2.91
CA GLY A 24 27.13 3.63 -4.11
C GLY A 24 26.84 2.90 -5.42
N ASP A 25 26.09 1.80 -5.39
CA ASP A 25 25.69 1.06 -6.60
C ASP A 25 24.39 1.59 -7.25
N GLY A 26 23.73 2.53 -6.60
CA GLY A 26 22.50 3.16 -7.07
C GLY A 26 21.23 2.51 -6.57
N ILE A 27 21.34 1.48 -5.72
CA ILE A 27 20.23 0.71 -5.13
C ILE A 27 20.26 0.89 -3.61
N GLY A 28 19.12 1.17 -3.00
CA GLY A 28 19.02 1.25 -1.55
C GLY A 28 19.26 -0.09 -0.87
N ASP A 29 19.79 -0.08 0.34
CA ASP A 29 20.26 -1.27 1.03
C ASP A 29 19.86 -1.34 2.51
N LEU A 30 20.05 -2.50 3.16
CA LEU A 30 19.73 -2.73 4.58
C LEU A 30 20.54 -1.81 5.50
N ARG A 31 21.78 -1.49 5.16
CA ARG A 31 22.61 -0.54 5.92
C ARG A 31 22.00 0.86 5.90
N GLY A 32 21.46 1.28 4.75
CA GLY A 32 20.71 2.52 4.63
C GLY A 32 19.48 2.55 5.55
N ILE A 33 18.72 1.45 5.61
CA ILE A 33 17.57 1.34 6.50
C ILE A 33 18.01 1.42 7.97
N ILE A 34 19.02 0.64 8.38
CA ILE A 34 19.56 0.65 9.75
C ILE A 34 19.99 2.07 10.15
N SER A 35 20.67 2.79 9.26
CA SER A 35 21.15 4.15 9.52
C SER A 35 20.03 5.17 9.76
N LYS A 36 18.80 4.87 9.34
CA LYS A 36 17.62 5.75 9.44
C LYS A 36 16.60 5.31 10.50
N LEU A 37 16.89 4.29 11.29
CA LEU A 37 15.97 3.85 12.35
C LEU A 37 15.68 4.96 13.38
N ASP A 38 16.67 5.80 13.71
CA ASP A 38 16.46 6.93 14.64
C ASP A 38 15.58 8.03 14.02
N TYR A 39 15.67 8.25 12.70
CA TYR A 39 14.77 9.13 11.97
C TYR A 39 13.32 8.63 12.06
N LEU A 40 13.10 7.34 11.82
CA LEU A 40 11.77 6.71 11.91
C LEU A 40 11.24 6.72 13.36
N LYS A 41 12.09 6.46 14.36
CA LYS A 41 11.73 6.57 15.77
C LYS A 41 11.31 7.99 16.14
N LYS A 42 12.05 9.00 15.66
CA LYS A 42 11.73 10.42 15.87
C LYS A 42 10.41 10.82 15.16
N LEU A 43 10.06 10.18 14.06
CA LEU A 43 8.75 10.35 13.40
C LEU A 43 7.61 9.72 14.23
N GLY A 44 7.93 8.78 15.12
CA GLY A 44 6.98 8.09 16.00
C GLY A 44 6.52 6.73 15.46
N ILE A 45 7.27 6.13 14.54
CA ILE A 45 6.95 4.85 13.90
C ILE A 45 7.16 3.69 14.88
N ASP A 46 6.25 2.72 14.85
CA ASP A 46 6.27 1.50 15.65
C ASP A 46 6.49 0.24 14.81
N ILE A 47 5.93 0.22 13.60
CA ILE A 47 6.00 -0.93 12.68
C ILE A 47 6.65 -0.47 11.37
N ILE A 48 7.65 -1.20 10.90
CA ILE A 48 8.27 -0.98 9.60
C ILE A 48 7.87 -2.14 8.70
N TRP A 49 7.18 -1.85 7.61
CA TRP A 49 6.92 -2.79 6.53
C TRP A 49 7.99 -2.64 5.45
N LEU A 50 8.72 -3.72 5.20
CA LEU A 50 9.68 -3.81 4.10
C LEU A 50 9.01 -4.45 2.88
N SER A 51 8.97 -3.73 1.74
CA SER A 51 8.70 -4.37 0.44
C SER A 51 9.75 -5.45 0.16
N PRO A 52 9.52 -6.39 -0.77
CA PRO A 52 10.32 -7.62 -0.86
C PRO A 52 11.83 -7.39 -0.93
N ILE A 53 12.57 -8.09 -0.09
CA ILE A 53 14.05 -8.08 -0.05
C ILE A 53 14.66 -9.47 -0.33
N TYR A 54 13.81 -10.43 -0.68
CA TYR A 54 14.24 -11.80 -1.01
C TYR A 54 15.06 -11.82 -2.29
N LYS A 55 15.84 -12.89 -2.48
CA LYS A 55 16.53 -13.14 -3.75
C LYS A 55 15.53 -13.20 -4.90
N SER A 56 15.74 -12.34 -5.91
CA SER A 56 14.84 -12.12 -7.03
C SER A 56 15.60 -11.72 -8.28
N PRO A 57 15.13 -12.07 -9.48
CA PRO A 57 15.60 -11.47 -10.74
C PRO A 57 15.08 -10.05 -10.98
N PHE A 58 14.17 -9.53 -10.13
CA PHE A 58 13.59 -8.18 -10.19
C PHE A 58 12.80 -7.88 -11.48
N VAL A 59 12.15 -8.87 -12.07
CA VAL A 59 11.24 -8.64 -13.20
C VAL A 59 10.05 -7.76 -12.78
N ASP A 60 9.52 -8.01 -11.60
CA ASP A 60 8.50 -7.18 -10.93
C ASP A 60 9.05 -6.64 -9.59
N GLN A 61 10.23 -6.05 -9.63
CA GLN A 61 10.85 -5.31 -8.53
C GLN A 61 10.89 -6.06 -7.18
N GLY A 62 11.09 -7.38 -7.22
CA GLY A 62 11.21 -8.22 -6.02
C GLY A 62 9.99 -9.10 -5.73
N TYR A 63 8.85 -8.86 -6.39
CA TYR A 63 7.65 -9.70 -6.27
C TYR A 63 7.75 -11.02 -7.07
N ASP A 64 8.85 -11.26 -7.75
CA ASP A 64 9.24 -12.51 -8.42
C ASP A 64 10.34 -13.20 -7.60
N ILE A 65 9.96 -13.94 -6.54
CA ILE A 65 10.88 -14.50 -5.55
C ILE A 65 11.52 -15.78 -6.06
N ALA A 66 12.86 -15.79 -6.16
CA ALA A 66 13.65 -16.94 -6.59
C ALA A 66 14.12 -17.82 -5.42
N ASP A 67 14.26 -17.26 -4.22
CA ASP A 67 14.60 -17.98 -2.99
C ASP A 67 14.00 -17.27 -1.78
N TYR A 68 13.08 -17.93 -1.09
CA TYR A 68 12.39 -17.39 0.09
C TYR A 68 13.27 -17.32 1.35
N TYR A 69 14.43 -17.99 1.37
CA TYR A 69 15.32 -18.04 2.54
C TYR A 69 16.57 -17.17 2.40
N ALA A 70 16.72 -16.47 1.27
CA ALA A 70 17.87 -15.64 0.98
C ALA A 70 17.47 -14.17 0.79
N ILE A 71 18.31 -13.26 1.26
CA ILE A 71 18.26 -11.83 0.95
C ILE A 71 18.91 -11.61 -0.42
N ALA A 72 18.34 -10.71 -1.24
CA ALA A 72 18.96 -10.31 -2.51
C ALA A 72 20.28 -9.57 -2.24
N GLU A 73 21.33 -9.90 -3.02
CA GLU A 73 22.68 -9.35 -2.85
C GLU A 73 22.70 -7.82 -2.95
N GLU A 74 21.80 -7.26 -3.76
CA GLU A 74 21.62 -5.81 -3.93
C GLU A 74 21.20 -5.11 -2.64
N PHE A 75 20.47 -5.80 -1.76
CA PHE A 75 20.01 -5.24 -0.49
C PHE A 75 20.96 -5.51 0.67
N GLY A 76 21.85 -6.49 0.55
CA GLY A 76 22.80 -6.87 1.59
C GLY A 76 22.78 -8.34 1.95
N THR A 77 23.10 -8.66 3.19
CA THR A 77 23.26 -10.02 3.69
C THR A 77 22.23 -10.40 4.76
N MET A 78 22.16 -11.70 5.08
CA MET A 78 21.30 -12.18 6.16
C MET A 78 21.77 -11.66 7.52
N GLU A 79 23.08 -11.48 7.70
CA GLU A 79 23.67 -10.91 8.93
C GLU A 79 23.26 -9.44 9.10
N GLU A 80 23.19 -8.66 8.01
CA GLU A 80 22.69 -7.29 8.04
C GLU A 80 21.20 -7.23 8.32
N PHE A 81 20.43 -8.21 7.83
CA PHE A 81 19.03 -8.32 8.19
C PHE A 81 18.84 -8.67 9.68
N ASP A 82 19.65 -9.58 10.22
CA ASP A 82 19.64 -9.89 11.65
C ASP A 82 20.00 -8.66 12.51
N GLU A 83 20.96 -7.86 12.03
CA GLU A 83 21.29 -6.57 12.68
C GLU A 83 20.11 -5.60 12.61
N LEU A 84 19.42 -5.50 11.48
CA LEU A 84 18.22 -4.65 11.35
C LEU A 84 17.15 -5.04 12.36
N LEU A 85 16.86 -6.34 12.52
CA LEU A 85 15.91 -6.83 13.53
C LEU A 85 16.34 -6.45 14.95
N ALA A 86 17.62 -6.64 15.27
CA ALA A 86 18.17 -6.32 16.58
C ALA A 86 18.12 -4.81 16.88
N GLU A 87 18.48 -3.96 15.91
CA GLU A 87 18.48 -2.50 16.05
C GLU A 87 17.07 -1.92 16.12
N ALA A 88 16.11 -2.46 15.35
CA ALA A 88 14.70 -2.10 15.45
C ALA A 88 14.14 -2.46 16.85
N LYS A 89 14.43 -3.66 17.35
CA LYS A 89 13.99 -4.12 18.68
C LYS A 89 14.53 -3.24 19.81
N LYS A 90 15.78 -2.77 19.73
CA LYS A 90 16.35 -1.83 20.72
C LYS A 90 15.59 -0.51 20.81
N ARG A 91 14.89 -0.14 19.72
CA ARG A 91 14.09 1.08 19.61
C ARG A 91 12.60 0.84 19.83
N ASP A 92 12.22 -0.35 20.25
CA ASP A 92 10.81 -0.75 20.39
C ASP A 92 10.05 -0.55 19.08
N MET A 93 10.66 -1.03 17.97
CA MET A 93 10.06 -1.07 16.65
C MET A 93 9.98 -2.49 16.14
N HIS A 94 8.91 -2.79 15.43
CA HIS A 94 8.59 -4.09 14.86
C HIS A 94 8.89 -4.09 13.36
N ILE A 95 9.46 -5.16 12.85
CA ILE A 95 9.66 -5.36 11.40
C ILE A 95 8.64 -6.36 10.90
N ILE A 96 7.95 -6.02 9.83
CA ILE A 96 7.16 -6.94 9.01
C ILE A 96 7.70 -6.95 7.59
N MET A 97 7.63 -8.09 6.92
CA MET A 97 8.06 -8.24 5.53
C MET A 97 6.87 -8.46 4.61
N ASP A 98 7.10 -8.29 3.34
CA ASP A 98 6.16 -8.71 2.31
C ASP A 98 6.16 -10.25 2.18
N LEU A 99 5.00 -10.86 2.08
CA LEU A 99 4.83 -12.30 1.88
C LEU A 99 4.14 -12.54 0.55
N VAL A 100 4.91 -12.96 -0.44
CA VAL A 100 4.43 -13.21 -1.80
C VAL A 100 4.27 -14.72 -1.97
N ILE A 101 3.05 -15.21 -1.88
CA ILE A 101 2.72 -16.65 -1.87
C ILE A 101 1.62 -17.04 -2.85
N ASN A 102 1.12 -16.11 -3.67
CA ASN A 102 0.29 -16.45 -4.82
C ASN A 102 1.12 -17.06 -5.96
N HIS A 103 2.35 -16.61 -6.13
CA HIS A 103 3.29 -16.99 -7.19
C HIS A 103 4.72 -16.96 -6.67
N CYS A 104 5.66 -17.49 -7.45
CA CYS A 104 7.10 -17.30 -7.23
C CYS A 104 7.77 -16.93 -8.55
N SER A 105 9.10 -16.72 -8.55
CA SER A 105 9.86 -16.50 -9.79
C SER A 105 9.92 -17.75 -10.65
N ASP A 106 9.99 -17.57 -11.96
CA ASP A 106 10.36 -18.64 -12.89
C ASP A 106 11.79 -19.19 -12.64
N LYS A 107 12.63 -18.46 -11.89
CA LYS A 107 13.96 -18.88 -11.45
C LYS A 107 13.96 -19.64 -10.13
N HIS A 108 12.81 -19.73 -9.43
CA HIS A 108 12.70 -20.55 -8.23
C HIS A 108 12.98 -22.02 -8.52
N GLU A 109 13.72 -22.69 -7.63
CA GLU A 109 14.12 -24.10 -7.88
C GLU A 109 12.93 -25.04 -8.10
N TRP A 110 11.77 -24.78 -7.44
CA TRP A 110 10.56 -25.58 -7.64
C TRP A 110 10.08 -25.50 -9.08
N PHE A 111 10.03 -24.28 -9.65
CA PHE A 111 9.59 -24.10 -11.03
C PHE A 111 10.59 -24.63 -12.05
N GLN A 112 11.88 -24.46 -11.80
CA GLN A 112 12.92 -25.03 -12.66
C GLN A 112 12.84 -26.58 -12.71
N LYS A 113 12.57 -27.23 -11.56
CA LYS A 113 12.33 -28.68 -11.50
C LYS A 113 11.03 -29.07 -12.21
N ALA A 114 9.97 -28.27 -12.09
CA ALA A 114 8.70 -28.50 -12.78
C ALA A 114 8.82 -28.34 -14.30
N LEU A 115 9.60 -27.39 -14.80
CA LEU A 115 9.89 -27.24 -16.23
C LEU A 115 10.73 -28.41 -16.79
N ALA A 116 11.68 -28.90 -16.00
CA ALA A 116 12.53 -30.05 -16.40
C ALA A 116 11.72 -31.35 -16.49
N ASP A 117 10.72 -31.53 -15.66
CA ASP A 117 9.79 -32.67 -15.66
C ASP A 117 8.35 -32.21 -15.40
N PRO A 118 7.61 -31.78 -16.48
CA PRO A 118 6.23 -31.28 -16.37
C PRO A 118 5.18 -32.34 -15.98
N ASP A 119 5.58 -33.57 -15.73
CA ASP A 119 4.78 -34.66 -15.16
C ASP A 119 5.30 -35.15 -13.80
N GLY A 120 6.38 -34.55 -13.31
CA GLY A 120 7.06 -34.93 -12.08
C GLY A 120 6.42 -34.32 -10.82
N ALA A 121 7.05 -34.61 -9.68
CA ALA A 121 6.54 -34.23 -8.36
C ALA A 121 6.40 -32.70 -8.15
N PHE A 122 7.25 -31.89 -8.79
CA PHE A 122 7.20 -30.44 -8.68
C PHE A 122 6.21 -29.79 -9.66
N ALA A 123 5.77 -30.51 -10.71
CA ALA A 123 4.78 -29.99 -11.64
C ALA A 123 3.45 -29.66 -10.93
N ASP A 124 3.08 -30.43 -9.90
CA ASP A 124 1.87 -30.23 -9.11
C ASP A 124 1.96 -29.04 -8.10
N TYR A 125 3.13 -28.41 -8.00
CA TYR A 125 3.28 -27.15 -7.25
C TYR A 125 2.77 -25.94 -8.05
N PHE A 126 2.49 -26.12 -9.35
CA PHE A 126 2.04 -25.11 -10.29
C PHE A 126 0.84 -25.61 -11.09
N TYR A 127 0.25 -24.76 -11.90
CA TYR A 127 -0.86 -25.15 -12.77
C TYR A 127 -0.36 -25.39 -14.18
N PHE A 128 -0.04 -26.64 -14.51
CA PHE A 128 0.25 -27.08 -15.88
C PHE A 128 -1.00 -27.68 -16.51
N ARG A 129 -1.37 -27.23 -17.71
CA ARG A 129 -2.54 -27.72 -18.45
C ARG A 129 -2.20 -27.90 -19.92
N LYS A 130 -2.81 -28.91 -20.56
CA LYS A 130 -2.69 -29.09 -22.01
C LYS A 130 -3.45 -28.00 -22.74
N GLY A 131 -2.88 -27.52 -23.85
CA GLY A 131 -3.56 -26.60 -24.74
C GLY A 131 -4.80 -27.22 -25.41
N LYS A 132 -5.72 -26.38 -25.87
CA LYS A 132 -6.91 -26.75 -26.61
C LYS A 132 -6.71 -26.42 -28.10
N ASN A 133 -6.56 -27.44 -28.97
CA ASN A 133 -6.38 -27.25 -30.42
C ASN A 133 -5.20 -26.32 -30.77
N GLY A 134 -4.09 -26.43 -30.04
CA GLY A 134 -2.90 -25.60 -30.27
C GLY A 134 -2.94 -24.20 -29.62
N ASN A 135 -4.05 -23.84 -28.97
CA ASN A 135 -4.24 -22.60 -28.22
C ASN A 135 -4.05 -22.82 -26.72
N PRO A 136 -3.89 -21.75 -25.92
CA PRO A 136 -3.90 -21.83 -24.46
C PRO A 136 -5.15 -22.52 -23.89
N PRO A 137 -5.08 -23.06 -22.65
CA PRO A 137 -6.19 -23.76 -21.99
C PRO A 137 -7.44 -22.92 -21.78
N SER A 138 -7.30 -21.60 -21.57
CA SER A 138 -8.38 -20.63 -21.44
C SER A 138 -7.95 -19.25 -21.90
N ASN A 139 -8.91 -18.34 -22.04
CA ASN A 139 -8.73 -17.01 -22.63
C ASN A 139 -8.47 -15.91 -21.60
N TYR A 140 -7.70 -16.17 -20.55
CA TYR A 140 -7.48 -15.16 -19.52
C TYR A 140 -6.37 -14.16 -19.89
N ARG A 141 -6.63 -12.87 -19.59
CA ARG A 141 -5.65 -11.79 -19.64
C ARG A 141 -5.00 -11.61 -18.28
N SER A 142 -3.66 -11.58 -18.28
CA SER A 142 -2.83 -11.25 -17.12
C SER A 142 -3.07 -9.81 -16.62
N TYR A 143 -2.79 -9.55 -15.35
CA TYR A 143 -2.81 -8.18 -14.79
C TYR A 143 -1.80 -7.25 -15.46
N PHE A 144 -0.74 -7.78 -16.07
CA PHE A 144 0.27 -7.02 -16.80
C PHE A 144 0.15 -7.14 -18.32
N GLY A 145 -1.05 -7.55 -18.79
CA GLY A 145 -1.33 -7.72 -20.20
C GLY A 145 -0.93 -9.08 -20.79
N GLY A 146 -1.44 -9.39 -21.97
CA GLY A 146 -1.21 -10.67 -22.62
C GLY A 146 -1.94 -11.86 -21.98
N SER A 147 -1.66 -13.07 -22.46
CA SER A 147 -2.28 -14.31 -21.94
C SER A 147 -1.75 -14.67 -20.56
N CYS A 148 -2.62 -15.22 -19.67
CA CYS A 148 -2.19 -15.88 -18.42
C CYS A 148 -1.52 -17.25 -18.63
N TRP A 149 -1.36 -17.70 -19.83
CA TRP A 149 -0.80 -19.02 -20.16
C TRP A 149 0.45 -18.88 -21.02
N GLU A 150 1.54 -19.43 -20.54
CA GLU A 150 2.79 -19.49 -21.30
C GLU A 150 3.12 -20.92 -21.69
N LYS A 151 3.51 -21.15 -22.96
CA LYS A 151 3.77 -22.48 -23.50
C LYS A 151 5.07 -23.05 -22.95
N VAL A 152 5.02 -24.28 -22.45
CA VAL A 152 6.22 -25.04 -22.05
C VAL A 152 6.95 -25.55 -23.29
N PRO A 153 8.20 -25.15 -23.54
CA PRO A 153 8.94 -25.57 -24.73
C PRO A 153 9.02 -27.10 -24.89
N GLY A 154 8.81 -27.58 -26.12
CA GLY A 154 8.89 -29.00 -26.42
C GLY A 154 7.70 -29.87 -25.98
N THR A 155 6.65 -29.27 -25.44
CA THR A 155 5.45 -29.98 -24.94
C THR A 155 4.15 -29.41 -25.53
N ASP A 156 3.02 -30.08 -25.24
CA ASP A 156 1.66 -29.58 -25.49
C ASP A 156 1.06 -28.85 -24.29
N LYS A 157 1.84 -28.61 -23.25
CA LYS A 157 1.43 -27.98 -21.98
C LYS A 157 1.72 -26.48 -21.95
N TYR A 158 0.95 -25.81 -21.10
CA TYR A 158 1.10 -24.40 -20.71
C TYR A 158 1.12 -24.33 -19.19
N TYR A 159 1.89 -23.38 -18.63
CA TYR A 159 1.79 -23.03 -17.22
C TYR A 159 1.01 -21.74 -17.04
N PHE A 160 0.38 -21.60 -15.88
CA PHE A 160 -0.50 -20.48 -15.54
C PHE A 160 0.24 -19.41 -14.75
N HIS A 161 -0.05 -18.14 -15.06
CA HIS A 161 0.41 -16.97 -14.31
C HIS A 161 -0.63 -15.86 -14.39
N MET A 162 -0.96 -15.22 -13.28
CA MET A 162 -1.87 -14.06 -13.25
C MET A 162 -1.15 -12.74 -13.44
N PHE A 163 0.13 -12.68 -13.09
CA PHE A 163 1.03 -11.54 -13.23
C PHE A 163 1.97 -11.74 -14.44
N ALA A 164 3.24 -11.36 -14.34
CA ALA A 164 4.18 -11.59 -15.43
C ALA A 164 4.37 -13.09 -15.71
N LYS A 165 4.75 -13.43 -16.94
CA LYS A 165 5.08 -14.84 -17.29
C LYS A 165 6.24 -15.42 -16.49
N GLU A 166 7.09 -14.55 -15.94
CA GLU A 166 8.16 -14.90 -15.03
C GLU A 166 7.67 -15.12 -13.57
N GLN A 167 6.35 -14.99 -13.32
CA GLN A 167 5.71 -15.18 -12.01
C GLN A 167 4.69 -16.33 -12.06
N PRO A 168 5.09 -17.60 -12.23
CA PRO A 168 4.18 -18.74 -12.25
C PRO A 168 3.41 -18.88 -10.95
N ASP A 169 2.09 -19.06 -11.05
CA ASP A 169 1.18 -19.18 -9.91
C ASP A 169 1.36 -20.51 -9.18
N LEU A 170 1.38 -20.44 -7.86
CA LEU A 170 1.50 -21.59 -6.96
C LEU A 170 0.15 -22.29 -6.76
N ASN A 171 0.17 -23.62 -6.81
CA ASN A 171 -1.01 -24.47 -6.66
C ASN A 171 -1.36 -24.70 -5.18
N TRP A 172 -2.16 -23.80 -4.60
CA TRP A 172 -2.59 -23.87 -3.20
C TRP A 172 -3.49 -25.08 -2.87
N GLU A 173 -4.01 -25.79 -3.84
CA GLU A 173 -4.71 -27.08 -3.60
C GLU A 173 -3.73 -28.19 -3.20
N ASN A 174 -2.42 -28.04 -3.51
CA ASN A 174 -1.42 -29.02 -3.13
C ASN A 174 -0.99 -28.87 -1.66
N PRO A 175 -1.30 -29.85 -0.78
CA PRO A 175 -0.96 -29.76 0.64
C PRO A 175 0.55 -29.78 0.91
N LYS A 176 1.37 -30.40 0.03
CA LYS A 176 2.84 -30.40 0.18
C LYS A 176 3.41 -29.02 -0.06
N LEU A 177 2.91 -28.30 -1.06
CA LEU A 177 3.31 -26.92 -1.30
C LEU A 177 2.95 -26.05 -0.09
N ARG A 178 1.71 -26.13 0.42
CA ARG A 178 1.30 -25.37 1.61
C ARG A 178 2.21 -25.62 2.79
N GLN A 179 2.62 -26.88 3.04
CA GLN A 179 3.54 -27.22 4.13
C GLN A 179 4.92 -26.55 3.95
N GLU A 180 5.46 -26.49 2.72
CA GLU A 180 6.73 -25.79 2.47
C GLU A 180 6.59 -24.29 2.69
N LEU A 181 5.48 -23.68 2.25
CA LEU A 181 5.19 -22.26 2.53
C LEU A 181 5.05 -21.99 4.03
N TYR A 182 4.32 -22.83 4.77
CA TYR A 182 4.15 -22.66 6.22
C TYR A 182 5.47 -22.81 6.99
N LYS A 183 6.31 -23.73 6.57
CA LYS A 183 7.65 -23.90 7.14
C LYS A 183 8.51 -22.64 6.92
N MET A 184 8.46 -22.07 5.72
CA MET A 184 9.17 -20.84 5.38
C MET A 184 8.66 -19.65 6.22
N ILE A 185 7.34 -19.48 6.33
CA ILE A 185 6.72 -18.39 7.12
C ILE A 185 7.13 -18.51 8.59
N ASN A 186 7.02 -19.70 9.16
CA ASN A 186 7.40 -19.96 10.55
C ASN A 186 8.89 -19.68 10.79
N TRP A 187 9.76 -20.04 9.84
CA TRP A 187 11.19 -19.76 9.94
C TRP A 187 11.50 -18.25 10.05
N TRP A 188 10.81 -17.43 9.27
CA TRP A 188 10.96 -15.97 9.37
C TRP A 188 10.43 -15.42 10.69
N LEU A 189 9.29 -15.93 11.18
CA LEU A 189 8.74 -15.53 12.47
C LEU A 189 9.65 -15.94 13.64
N GLU A 190 10.21 -17.15 13.61
CA GLU A 190 11.21 -17.64 14.58
C GLU A 190 12.49 -16.80 14.56
N LYS A 191 12.86 -16.25 13.40
CA LYS A 191 13.99 -15.36 13.23
C LYS A 191 13.78 -13.99 13.92
N GLY A 192 12.54 -13.62 14.21
CA GLY A 192 12.20 -12.41 14.96
C GLY A 192 11.35 -11.39 14.22
N LEU A 193 10.79 -11.75 13.04
CA LEU A 193 9.77 -10.92 12.40
C LEU A 193 8.53 -10.82 13.28
N SER A 194 7.90 -9.65 13.26
CA SER A 194 6.64 -9.40 13.99
C SER A 194 5.40 -9.69 13.14
N GLY A 195 5.57 -10.05 11.86
CA GLY A 195 4.47 -10.38 10.99
C GLY A 195 4.75 -10.13 9.50
N PHE A 196 3.67 -10.03 8.71
CA PHE A 196 3.74 -9.89 7.27
C PHE A 196 2.64 -8.99 6.69
N ARG A 197 2.96 -8.29 5.62
CA ARG A 197 1.99 -7.85 4.62
C ARG A 197 1.87 -8.97 3.59
N ILE A 198 0.67 -9.38 3.25
CA ILE A 198 0.44 -10.56 2.41
C ILE A 198 -0.09 -10.11 1.07
N ASP A 199 0.75 -10.30 0.06
CA ASP A 199 0.55 -9.89 -1.32
C ASP A 199 -0.53 -10.71 -2.02
N ALA A 200 -1.40 -10.04 -2.77
CA ALA A 200 -2.37 -10.63 -3.69
C ALA A 200 -3.11 -11.88 -3.15
N ILE A 201 -3.38 -11.92 -1.86
CA ILE A 201 -3.72 -13.14 -1.12
C ILE A 201 -5.03 -13.80 -1.55
N ILE A 202 -6.00 -13.02 -2.04
CA ILE A 202 -7.27 -13.60 -2.51
C ILE A 202 -7.12 -14.35 -3.83
N ASN A 203 -6.02 -14.14 -4.56
CA ASN A 203 -5.75 -14.82 -5.82
C ASN A 203 -5.27 -16.27 -5.65
N ILE A 204 -5.00 -16.74 -4.43
CA ILE A 204 -4.48 -18.11 -4.20
C ILE A 204 -5.48 -19.20 -4.56
N LYS A 205 -6.79 -18.92 -4.52
CA LYS A 205 -7.84 -19.86 -4.92
C LYS A 205 -8.15 -19.72 -6.41
N LYS A 206 -8.14 -20.85 -7.12
CA LYS A 206 -8.39 -20.93 -8.56
C LYS A 206 -9.55 -21.90 -8.86
N ASP A 207 -10.33 -21.62 -9.92
CA ASP A 207 -11.16 -22.65 -10.53
C ASP A 207 -10.28 -23.59 -11.35
N LEU A 208 -10.14 -24.82 -10.88
CA LEU A 208 -9.25 -25.82 -11.50
C LEU A 208 -9.69 -26.25 -12.89
N ASN A 209 -10.92 -25.94 -13.30
CA ASN A 209 -11.42 -26.21 -14.64
C ASN A 209 -10.97 -25.17 -15.65
N PHE A 210 -10.52 -23.98 -15.20
CA PHE A 210 -10.12 -22.85 -16.02
C PHE A 210 -11.08 -22.58 -17.18
N PRO A 211 -12.39 -22.29 -16.90
CA PRO A 211 -13.38 -22.04 -17.94
C PRO A 211 -13.08 -20.76 -18.70
N ASP A 212 -13.45 -20.70 -19.97
CA ASP A 212 -13.40 -19.46 -20.73
C ASP A 212 -14.47 -18.49 -20.24
N PHE A 213 -14.16 -17.18 -20.24
CA PHE A 213 -15.11 -16.10 -19.99
C PHE A 213 -15.37 -15.30 -21.27
N ALA A 214 -16.48 -14.55 -21.28
CA ALA A 214 -16.75 -13.61 -22.36
C ALA A 214 -15.62 -12.57 -22.42
N PRO A 215 -14.98 -12.39 -23.60
CA PRO A 215 -13.92 -11.39 -23.77
C PRO A 215 -14.40 -9.98 -23.36
N ASP A 216 -13.51 -9.21 -22.74
CA ASP A 216 -13.76 -7.84 -22.30
C ASP A 216 -12.79 -6.83 -22.94
N GLY A 217 -11.92 -7.29 -23.85
CA GLY A 217 -10.98 -6.48 -24.59
C GLY A 217 -10.95 -6.80 -26.09
N LYS A 218 -10.29 -5.94 -26.87
CA LYS A 218 -10.10 -6.13 -28.34
C LYS A 218 -9.16 -7.29 -28.68
N ASP A 219 -8.36 -7.74 -27.70
CA ASP A 219 -7.41 -8.86 -27.78
C ASP A 219 -8.11 -10.23 -27.77
N GLY A 220 -9.43 -10.28 -27.53
CA GLY A 220 -10.20 -11.52 -27.43
C GLY A 220 -10.02 -12.25 -26.09
N LEU A 221 -9.34 -11.65 -25.13
CA LEU A 221 -9.13 -12.18 -23.80
C LEU A 221 -10.16 -11.62 -22.81
N ALA A 222 -10.27 -12.28 -21.66
CA ALA A 222 -11.06 -11.87 -20.51
C ALA A 222 -10.15 -11.62 -19.31
N SER A 223 -10.40 -10.60 -18.52
CA SER A 223 -9.65 -10.33 -17.29
C SER A 223 -9.60 -11.58 -16.39
N CYS A 224 -8.41 -11.96 -15.93
CA CYS A 224 -8.23 -13.08 -15.01
C CYS A 224 -8.93 -12.86 -13.66
N TRP A 225 -9.25 -11.61 -13.31
CA TRP A 225 -10.06 -11.25 -12.15
C TRP A 225 -11.42 -11.96 -12.14
N LYS A 226 -12.05 -12.16 -13.30
CA LYS A 226 -13.33 -12.88 -13.41
C LYS A 226 -13.28 -14.30 -12.84
N MET A 227 -12.14 -14.97 -12.95
CA MET A 227 -11.95 -16.28 -12.33
C MET A 227 -11.90 -16.17 -10.80
N VAL A 228 -11.21 -15.16 -10.26
CA VAL A 228 -11.16 -14.91 -8.80
C VAL A 228 -12.56 -14.61 -8.24
N GLU A 229 -13.34 -13.77 -8.93
CA GLU A 229 -14.72 -13.46 -8.53
C GLU A 229 -15.67 -14.66 -8.60
N SER A 230 -15.38 -15.64 -9.45
CA SER A 230 -16.26 -16.80 -9.71
C SER A 230 -15.99 -18.00 -8.81
N VAL A 231 -14.92 -17.97 -7.99
CA VAL A 231 -14.52 -19.12 -7.18
C VAL A 231 -14.71 -18.83 -5.69
N ASP A 232 -15.33 -19.80 -4.99
CA ASP A 232 -15.50 -19.75 -3.54
C ASP A 232 -14.43 -20.59 -2.81
N GLY A 233 -14.33 -20.43 -1.47
CA GLY A 233 -13.54 -21.28 -0.60
C GLY A 233 -12.11 -20.78 -0.35
N VAL A 234 -11.79 -19.53 -0.65
CA VAL A 234 -10.49 -18.93 -0.27
C VAL A 234 -10.32 -18.92 1.26
N GLY A 235 -11.40 -18.69 2.01
CA GLY A 235 -11.39 -18.64 3.48
C GLY A 235 -10.87 -19.92 4.14
N GLU A 236 -11.13 -21.11 3.56
CA GLU A 236 -10.60 -22.37 4.09
C GLU A 236 -9.06 -22.41 4.01
N LEU A 237 -8.49 -21.91 2.93
CA LEU A 237 -7.03 -21.82 2.75
C LEU A 237 -6.41 -20.77 3.68
N LEU A 238 -7.11 -19.64 3.88
CA LEU A 238 -6.66 -18.57 4.79
C LEU A 238 -6.71 -19.02 6.26
N GLU A 239 -7.72 -19.78 6.65
CA GLU A 239 -7.83 -20.33 8.00
C GLU A 239 -6.72 -21.36 8.28
N ASP A 240 -6.42 -22.25 7.30
CA ASP A 240 -5.31 -23.19 7.40
C ASP A 240 -3.96 -22.46 7.52
N LEU A 241 -3.76 -21.43 6.70
CA LEU A 241 -2.57 -20.56 6.76
C LEU A 241 -2.44 -19.89 8.15
N LYS A 242 -3.49 -19.23 8.64
CA LYS A 242 -3.52 -18.55 9.94
C LYS A 242 -3.15 -19.50 11.08
N LYS A 243 -3.83 -20.65 11.19
CA LYS A 243 -3.61 -21.65 12.25
C LYS A 243 -2.23 -22.29 12.18
N SER A 244 -1.73 -22.50 10.96
CA SER A 244 -0.45 -23.15 10.75
C SER A 244 0.75 -22.23 10.99
N THR A 245 0.54 -20.89 10.96
CA THR A 245 1.62 -19.89 11.02
C THR A 245 1.33 -18.77 12.02
N PHE A 246 0.61 -17.73 11.62
CA PHE A 246 0.51 -16.43 12.28
C PHE A 246 -0.01 -16.49 13.73
N GLU A 247 -0.99 -17.32 13.98
CA GLU A 247 -1.63 -17.45 15.28
C GLU A 247 -0.66 -17.93 16.37
N LYS A 248 0.32 -18.76 16.00
CA LYS A 248 1.32 -19.31 16.93
C LYS A 248 2.28 -18.25 17.49
N TYR A 249 2.43 -17.13 16.79
CA TYR A 249 3.42 -16.09 17.09
C TYR A 249 2.80 -14.74 17.46
N ASP A 250 1.46 -14.66 17.56
CA ASP A 250 0.73 -13.38 17.70
C ASP A 250 1.21 -12.36 16.65
N ALA A 251 1.40 -12.83 15.42
CA ALA A 251 1.97 -12.05 14.35
C ALA A 251 0.98 -11.01 13.84
N PHE A 252 1.47 -9.79 13.56
CA PHE A 252 0.68 -8.77 12.89
C PHE A 252 0.62 -9.03 11.38
N THR A 253 -0.58 -9.14 10.84
CA THR A 253 -0.79 -9.45 9.41
C THR A 253 -1.65 -8.40 8.73
N VAL A 254 -1.23 -7.99 7.53
CA VAL A 254 -1.96 -7.05 6.68
C VAL A 254 -2.24 -7.70 5.35
N GLY A 255 -3.49 -8.09 5.10
CA GLY A 255 -3.89 -8.68 3.82
C GLY A 255 -4.08 -7.61 2.73
N GLU A 256 -3.58 -7.90 1.54
CA GLU A 256 -3.93 -7.15 0.35
C GLU A 256 -5.18 -7.79 -0.30
N VAL A 257 -6.33 -7.16 -0.08
CA VAL A 257 -7.63 -7.65 -0.52
C VAL A 257 -8.32 -6.56 -1.33
N PHE A 258 -8.48 -6.81 -2.63
CA PHE A 258 -9.18 -5.91 -3.56
C PHE A 258 -10.63 -6.35 -3.76
N ASN A 259 -11.50 -5.41 -4.15
CA ASN A 259 -12.88 -5.65 -4.59
C ASN A 259 -13.73 -6.52 -3.65
N MET A 260 -13.40 -6.49 -2.37
CA MET A 260 -14.13 -7.20 -1.32
C MET A 260 -15.56 -6.68 -1.22
N LYS A 261 -16.54 -7.60 -1.14
CA LYS A 261 -17.93 -7.23 -0.84
C LYS A 261 -18.07 -6.84 0.64
N PRO A 262 -19.00 -5.94 0.97
CA PRO A 262 -19.19 -5.50 2.36
C PRO A 262 -19.49 -6.62 3.36
N ASP A 263 -20.18 -7.66 2.94
CA ASP A 263 -20.53 -8.82 3.76
C ASP A 263 -19.37 -9.82 3.95
N GLU A 264 -18.31 -9.71 3.15
CA GLU A 264 -17.10 -10.52 3.28
C GLU A 264 -16.12 -9.97 4.33
N LEU A 265 -16.24 -8.69 4.73
CA LEU A 265 -15.30 -8.03 5.64
C LEU A 265 -15.04 -8.82 6.95
N PRO A 266 -16.04 -9.42 7.62
CA PRO A 266 -15.81 -10.21 8.83
C PRO A 266 -14.97 -11.48 8.63
N GLU A 267 -14.86 -11.97 7.41
CA GLU A 267 -13.99 -13.10 7.08
C GLU A 267 -12.51 -12.69 7.13
N PHE A 268 -12.21 -11.45 6.78
CA PHE A 268 -10.84 -10.98 6.71
C PHE A 268 -10.33 -10.35 8.01
N ILE A 269 -11.16 -9.59 8.74
CA ILE A 269 -10.73 -8.84 9.94
C ILE A 269 -11.68 -9.07 11.14
N GLY A 270 -11.24 -8.69 12.34
CA GLY A 270 -11.99 -8.83 13.58
C GLY A 270 -11.60 -10.08 14.35
N GLU A 271 -12.45 -10.49 15.32
CA GLU A 271 -12.12 -11.59 16.25
C GLU A 271 -11.96 -12.94 15.55
N THR A 272 -12.72 -13.16 14.49
CA THR A 272 -12.68 -14.40 13.70
C THR A 272 -11.97 -14.25 12.37
N GLY A 273 -11.58 -13.04 12.02
CA GLY A 273 -10.92 -12.73 10.74
C GLY A 273 -9.59 -13.45 10.55
N HIS A 274 -9.23 -13.68 9.29
CA HIS A 274 -8.00 -14.40 8.93
C HIS A 274 -6.74 -13.54 9.09
N PHE A 275 -6.88 -12.19 9.07
CA PHE A 275 -5.79 -11.24 9.22
C PHE A 275 -6.02 -10.30 10.40
N SER A 276 -4.94 -9.68 10.89
CA SER A 276 -5.03 -8.59 11.87
C SER A 276 -5.77 -7.39 11.28
N THR A 277 -5.47 -7.07 10.02
CA THR A 277 -6.07 -5.99 9.25
C THR A 277 -5.94 -6.24 7.75
N ILE A 278 -6.64 -5.44 6.95
CA ILE A 278 -6.47 -5.35 5.49
C ILE A 278 -6.34 -3.88 5.10
N PHE A 279 -5.72 -3.60 3.95
CA PHE A 279 -5.65 -2.23 3.43
C PHE A 279 -7.03 -1.68 3.06
N ASP A 280 -7.22 -0.39 3.30
CA ASP A 280 -8.39 0.34 2.82
C ASP A 280 -8.12 0.94 1.44
N PHE A 281 -8.57 0.26 0.39
CA PHE A 281 -8.50 0.71 -1.00
C PHE A 281 -9.78 1.41 -1.50
N SER A 282 -10.76 1.66 -0.64
CA SER A 282 -12.07 2.19 -1.04
C SER A 282 -11.99 3.51 -1.81
N ALA A 283 -11.03 4.38 -1.46
CA ALA A 283 -10.80 5.64 -2.16
C ALA A 283 -9.90 5.48 -3.40
N HIS A 284 -9.08 4.43 -3.47
CA HIS A 284 -8.12 4.20 -4.55
C HIS A 284 -8.81 3.73 -5.83
N THR A 285 -9.75 2.82 -5.71
CA THR A 285 -10.52 2.26 -6.85
C THR A 285 -11.40 3.29 -7.56
N LEU A 286 -11.66 4.45 -6.95
CA LEU A 286 -12.46 5.52 -7.56
C LEU A 286 -11.84 6.15 -8.83
N THR A 287 -10.57 5.92 -9.05
CA THR A 287 -9.83 6.42 -10.22
C THR A 287 -9.34 5.30 -11.13
N ASP A 288 -9.87 4.10 -10.97
CA ASP A 288 -9.60 2.99 -11.89
C ASP A 288 -10.43 3.15 -13.16
N GLY A 289 -9.79 3.01 -14.32
CA GLY A 289 -10.47 3.02 -15.59
C GLY A 289 -11.06 1.64 -15.90
N GLU A 290 -12.13 1.62 -16.69
CA GLU A 290 -12.79 0.37 -17.12
C GLU A 290 -11.91 -0.45 -18.07
N HIS A 291 -11.13 0.22 -18.92
CA HIS A 291 -10.32 -0.41 -19.96
C HIS A 291 -8.81 -0.15 -19.79
N GLY A 292 -8.42 0.64 -18.81
CA GLY A 292 -7.04 0.99 -18.52
C GLY A 292 -6.88 2.39 -17.94
N TRP A 293 -5.64 2.82 -17.75
CA TRP A 293 -5.37 4.13 -17.15
C TRP A 293 -5.84 5.31 -18.02
N TYR A 294 -6.00 5.10 -19.34
CA TYR A 294 -6.36 6.17 -20.27
C TYR A 294 -7.82 6.64 -20.12
N ASP A 295 -8.70 5.80 -19.62
CA ASP A 295 -10.10 6.13 -19.37
C ASP A 295 -10.43 6.32 -17.87
N ALA A 296 -9.39 6.38 -17.02
CA ALA A 296 -9.51 6.62 -15.59
C ALA A 296 -10.30 7.91 -15.29
N PRO A 297 -11.38 7.85 -14.50
CA PRO A 297 -12.17 9.02 -14.17
C PRO A 297 -11.39 10.02 -13.32
N LYS A 298 -11.74 11.29 -13.41
CA LYS A 298 -11.23 12.29 -12.48
C LYS A 298 -11.84 12.06 -11.10
N LEU A 299 -11.02 12.16 -10.06
CA LEU A 299 -11.49 12.05 -8.70
C LEU A 299 -12.47 13.18 -8.37
N GLU A 300 -13.64 12.82 -7.89
CA GLU A 300 -14.65 13.74 -7.36
C GLU A 300 -14.57 13.71 -5.82
N PHE A 301 -14.38 14.87 -5.19
CA PHE A 301 -14.24 14.97 -3.74
C PHE A 301 -15.43 14.33 -2.99
N ALA A 302 -16.66 14.54 -3.46
CA ALA A 302 -17.83 13.97 -2.81
C ALA A 302 -17.83 12.42 -2.81
N LYS A 303 -17.37 11.81 -3.90
CA LYS A 303 -17.23 10.35 -3.99
C LYS A 303 -16.11 9.85 -3.09
N TRP A 304 -14.95 10.54 -3.09
CA TRP A 304 -13.84 10.23 -2.23
C TRP A 304 -14.23 10.27 -0.74
N ARG A 305 -14.89 11.35 -0.32
CA ARG A 305 -15.40 11.49 1.05
C ARG A 305 -16.39 10.40 1.42
N ALA A 306 -17.36 10.13 0.54
CA ALA A 306 -18.38 9.09 0.78
C ALA A 306 -17.76 7.69 0.91
N ALA A 307 -16.78 7.35 0.06
CA ALA A 307 -16.09 6.05 0.11
C ALA A 307 -15.35 5.85 1.44
N ILE A 308 -14.61 6.86 1.91
CA ILE A 308 -13.92 6.82 3.21
C ILE A 308 -14.93 6.67 4.36
N ILE A 309 -15.98 7.48 4.37
CA ILE A 309 -17.01 7.44 5.42
C ILE A 309 -17.65 6.04 5.47
N GLN A 310 -18.07 5.50 4.33
CA GLN A 310 -18.67 4.18 4.25
C GLN A 310 -17.70 3.11 4.76
N ALA A 311 -16.45 3.11 4.30
CA ALA A 311 -15.44 2.15 4.74
C ALA A 311 -15.22 2.20 6.26
N GLN A 312 -15.18 3.39 6.86
CA GLN A 312 -15.04 3.56 8.31
C GLN A 312 -16.26 3.04 9.09
N LEU A 313 -17.48 3.37 8.65
CA LEU A 313 -18.73 2.93 9.28
C LEU A 313 -18.92 1.40 9.21
N GLU A 314 -18.49 0.77 8.13
CA GLU A 314 -18.53 -0.68 7.98
C GLU A 314 -17.47 -1.36 8.84
N THR A 315 -16.25 -0.86 8.76
CA THR A 315 -15.08 -1.46 9.43
C THR A 315 -15.19 -1.42 10.95
N GLN A 316 -15.67 -0.31 11.53
CA GLN A 316 -15.73 -0.17 12.99
C GLN A 316 -16.64 -1.19 13.69
N LYS A 317 -17.51 -1.85 12.96
CA LYS A 317 -18.38 -2.92 13.49
C LYS A 317 -17.60 -4.20 13.82
N TYR A 318 -16.48 -4.42 13.13
CA TYR A 318 -15.73 -5.68 13.17
C TYR A 318 -14.31 -5.52 13.71
N GLY A 319 -13.56 -4.49 13.26
CA GLY A 319 -12.16 -4.37 13.57
C GLY A 319 -11.52 -3.06 13.11
N PHE A 320 -10.34 -3.18 12.53
CA PHE A 320 -9.55 -2.08 12.00
C PHE A 320 -9.10 -2.38 10.58
N LYS A 321 -9.08 -1.37 9.72
CA LYS A 321 -8.36 -1.40 8.43
C LYS A 321 -7.03 -0.65 8.56
N ALA A 322 -6.09 -1.00 7.71
CA ALA A 322 -4.86 -0.25 7.49
C ALA A 322 -5.17 0.94 6.59
N ASN A 323 -5.11 2.14 7.16
CA ASN A 323 -5.38 3.38 6.43
C ASN A 323 -4.15 3.80 5.65
N ILE A 324 -4.25 3.95 4.33
CA ILE A 324 -3.18 4.39 3.43
C ILE A 324 -3.62 5.56 2.56
N ILE A 325 -2.66 6.42 2.19
CA ILE A 325 -2.83 7.44 1.15
C ILE A 325 -2.11 6.99 -0.12
N GLU A 326 -0.96 6.35 0.04
CA GLU A 326 -0.09 5.90 -1.04
C GLU A 326 0.73 4.69 -0.59
N ASN A 327 1.20 3.92 -1.55
CA ASN A 327 2.15 2.84 -1.39
C ASN A 327 3.05 2.75 -2.64
N HIS A 328 3.83 1.69 -2.77
CA HIS A 328 4.74 1.46 -3.90
C HIS A 328 4.05 1.06 -5.21
N ASP A 329 2.76 0.76 -5.20
CA ASP A 329 1.95 0.35 -6.36
C ASP A 329 1.00 1.44 -6.86
N GLU A 330 1.06 2.63 -6.25
CA GLU A 330 0.20 3.75 -6.53
C GLU A 330 1.02 5.01 -6.91
N PRO A 331 0.45 5.97 -7.63
CA PRO A 331 1.06 7.28 -7.72
C PRO A 331 1.09 7.97 -6.35
N ARG A 332 1.89 9.03 -6.19
CA ARG A 332 1.95 9.79 -4.94
C ARG A 332 0.58 10.33 -4.54
N GLY A 333 0.16 10.07 -3.30
CA GLY A 333 -1.17 10.40 -2.80
C GLY A 333 -1.52 11.89 -2.87
N ALA A 334 -0.56 12.77 -2.59
CA ALA A 334 -0.76 14.21 -2.75
C ALA A 334 -1.08 14.61 -4.20
N SER A 335 -0.48 13.92 -5.18
CA SER A 335 -0.76 14.16 -6.60
C SER A 335 -2.07 13.52 -7.07
N ARG A 336 -2.49 12.43 -6.44
CA ARG A 336 -3.71 11.69 -6.78
C ARG A 336 -4.96 12.30 -6.15
N PHE A 337 -4.91 12.58 -4.84
CA PHE A 337 -6.09 12.94 -4.07
C PHE A 337 -6.31 14.44 -3.89
N LEU A 338 -5.27 15.26 -4.11
CA LEU A 338 -5.39 16.71 -4.01
C LEU A 338 -5.50 17.37 -5.39
N PRO A 339 -6.46 18.28 -5.58
CA PRO A 339 -6.47 19.12 -6.78
C PRO A 339 -5.20 19.98 -6.82
N PHE A 340 -4.80 20.41 -8.01
CA PHE A 340 -3.51 21.10 -8.20
C PHE A 340 -3.29 22.29 -7.26
N TYR A 341 -4.32 23.10 -6.99
CA TYR A 341 -4.22 24.24 -6.06
C TYR A 341 -3.93 23.82 -4.61
N ALA A 342 -4.29 22.59 -4.23
CA ALA A 342 -4.11 22.05 -2.88
C ALA A 342 -2.83 21.20 -2.74
N GLN A 343 -2.04 21.01 -3.80
CA GLN A 343 -0.76 20.30 -3.73
C GLN A 343 0.34 21.19 -3.11
N THR A 344 0.02 21.79 -1.99
CA THR A 344 0.85 22.69 -1.17
C THR A 344 1.18 22.02 0.17
N PRO A 345 2.15 22.52 0.94
CA PRO A 345 2.41 22.02 2.29
C PRO A 345 1.15 21.93 3.17
N ASP A 346 0.28 22.94 3.13
CA ASP A 346 -0.96 22.94 3.92
C ASP A 346 -1.94 21.85 3.47
N GLY A 347 -2.13 21.68 2.16
CA GLY A 347 -2.99 20.61 1.65
C GLY A 347 -2.46 19.21 1.94
N ILE A 348 -1.13 19.02 1.91
CA ILE A 348 -0.48 17.76 2.26
C ILE A 348 -0.62 17.45 3.76
N LYS A 349 -0.42 18.45 4.62
CA LYS A 349 -0.70 18.34 6.07
C LYS A 349 -2.16 17.99 6.33
N MET A 350 -3.09 18.64 5.61
CA MET A 350 -4.53 18.37 5.71
C MET A 350 -4.86 16.91 5.33
N LEU A 351 -4.38 16.43 4.18
CA LEU A 351 -4.61 15.05 3.72
C LEU A 351 -4.03 14.04 4.72
N GLY A 352 -2.81 14.28 5.21
CA GLY A 352 -2.16 13.46 6.24
C GLY A 352 -2.96 13.41 7.54
N THR A 353 -3.51 14.54 7.98
CA THR A 353 -4.32 14.62 9.21
C THR A 353 -5.58 13.76 9.09
N ILE A 354 -6.30 13.88 7.97
CA ILE A 354 -7.47 13.03 7.73
C ILE A 354 -7.09 11.56 7.81
N SER A 355 -6.09 11.12 7.05
CA SER A 355 -5.71 9.70 7.00
C SER A 355 -5.23 9.16 8.35
N LEU A 356 -4.37 9.89 9.07
CA LEU A 356 -3.78 9.40 10.31
C LEU A 356 -4.76 9.41 11.49
N LEU A 357 -5.83 10.22 11.45
CA LEU A 357 -6.81 10.30 12.54
C LEU A 357 -8.10 9.51 12.29
N LEU A 358 -8.27 8.88 11.12
CA LEU A 358 -9.28 7.85 10.91
C LEU A 358 -9.11 6.71 11.93
N ARG A 359 -10.20 5.95 12.17
CA ARG A 359 -10.13 4.73 12.95
C ARG A 359 -9.45 3.63 12.13
N GLY A 360 -8.41 3.01 12.68
CA GLY A 360 -7.60 2.02 11.97
C GLY A 360 -6.11 2.16 12.30
N ILE A 361 -5.30 1.38 11.60
CA ILE A 361 -3.83 1.40 11.71
C ILE A 361 -3.29 2.29 10.59
N PRO A 362 -2.75 3.48 10.90
CA PRO A 362 -2.21 4.34 9.86
C PRO A 362 -0.89 3.79 9.33
N PHE A 363 -0.76 3.76 8.00
CA PHE A 363 0.46 3.46 7.27
C PHE A 363 0.95 4.71 6.56
N ILE A 364 2.19 5.08 6.79
CA ILE A 364 2.89 6.15 6.10
C ILE A 364 3.84 5.50 5.09
N TYR A 365 3.80 5.93 3.84
CA TYR A 365 4.74 5.48 2.83
C TYR A 365 5.97 6.41 2.81
N GLN A 366 7.17 5.86 2.57
CA GLN A 366 8.41 6.66 2.49
C GLN A 366 8.27 7.87 1.58
N GLY A 367 8.58 9.05 2.10
CA GLY A 367 8.46 10.33 1.40
C GLY A 367 7.10 11.03 1.54
N GLN A 368 6.06 10.33 2.00
CA GLN A 368 4.77 10.94 2.30
C GLN A 368 4.91 12.00 3.40
N GLU A 369 5.71 11.72 4.42
CA GLU A 369 5.95 12.59 5.57
C GLU A 369 6.70 13.88 5.25
N ILE A 370 7.33 13.96 4.08
CA ILE A 370 7.97 15.19 3.57
C ILE A 370 7.21 15.81 2.40
N GLY A 371 6.10 15.20 2.00
CA GLY A 371 5.24 15.71 0.93
C GLY A 371 5.79 15.47 -0.48
N MET A 372 6.44 14.34 -0.74
CA MET A 372 6.81 13.95 -2.10
C MET A 372 5.57 13.84 -2.99
N ARG A 373 5.73 14.23 -4.23
CA ARG A 373 4.69 14.23 -5.28
C ARG A 373 5.18 13.48 -6.51
N ASN A 374 4.28 13.26 -7.49
CA ASN A 374 4.66 12.66 -8.76
C ASN A 374 5.83 13.39 -9.40
N ALA A 375 6.71 12.63 -10.04
CA ALA A 375 7.80 13.17 -10.84
C ALA A 375 7.30 13.67 -12.20
N LYS A 376 8.11 14.51 -12.85
CA LYS A 376 7.91 14.87 -14.25
C LYS A 376 8.64 13.87 -15.13
N TRP A 377 7.92 13.19 -16.01
CA TRP A 377 8.45 12.24 -16.98
C TRP A 377 8.46 12.86 -18.37
N ASN A 378 9.53 12.64 -19.15
CA ASN A 378 9.69 13.26 -20.45
C ASN A 378 9.59 12.25 -21.60
N SER A 379 9.81 10.96 -21.31
CA SER A 379 9.70 9.87 -22.29
C SER A 379 9.41 8.54 -21.61
N MET A 380 9.02 7.54 -22.38
CA MET A 380 8.74 6.19 -21.86
C MET A 380 10.00 5.43 -21.44
N GLU A 381 11.16 5.80 -21.95
CA GLU A 381 12.45 5.21 -21.58
C GLU A 381 12.88 5.55 -20.13
N GLU A 382 12.29 6.59 -19.55
CA GLU A 382 12.54 6.96 -18.16
C GLU A 382 11.81 6.03 -17.14
N PHE A 383 10.81 5.24 -17.60
CA PHE A 383 10.05 4.31 -16.75
C PHE A 383 10.68 2.91 -16.74
N ASP A 384 10.73 2.34 -15.55
CA ASP A 384 11.14 0.95 -15.35
C ASP A 384 9.94 -0.01 -15.23
N ASP A 385 8.84 0.45 -14.65
CA ASP A 385 7.64 -0.33 -14.34
C ASP A 385 7.03 -1.04 -15.56
N ILE A 386 6.85 -2.37 -15.45
CA ILE A 386 6.25 -3.21 -16.50
C ILE A 386 4.78 -2.86 -16.74
N SER A 387 4.03 -2.53 -15.69
CA SER A 387 2.63 -2.13 -15.81
C SER A 387 2.49 -0.82 -16.57
N THR A 388 3.39 0.14 -16.35
CA THR A 388 3.39 1.41 -17.08
C THR A 388 3.62 1.20 -18.59
N LYS A 389 4.52 0.28 -18.95
CA LYS A 389 4.79 -0.07 -20.36
C LYS A 389 3.57 -0.70 -21.03
N ASP A 390 2.89 -1.63 -20.34
CA ASP A 390 1.64 -2.24 -20.83
C ASP A 390 0.53 -1.19 -21.01
N GLN A 391 0.32 -0.35 -20.01
CA GLN A 391 -0.71 0.69 -20.06
C GLN A 391 -0.44 1.78 -21.11
N TYR A 392 0.84 2.05 -21.42
CA TYR A 392 1.17 2.89 -22.58
C TYR A 392 0.69 2.26 -23.89
N HIS A 393 0.98 0.97 -24.12
CA HIS A 393 0.52 0.26 -25.30
C HIS A 393 -1.01 0.22 -25.38
N THR A 394 -1.67 -0.08 -24.28
CA THR A 394 -3.14 -0.07 -24.17
C THR A 394 -3.74 1.29 -24.56
N ALA A 395 -3.16 2.39 -24.07
CA ALA A 395 -3.59 3.74 -24.45
C ALA A 395 -3.36 4.05 -25.93
N ARG A 396 -2.22 3.60 -26.49
CA ARG A 396 -1.94 3.75 -27.94
C ARG A 396 -2.91 2.94 -28.80
N GLU A 397 -3.25 1.73 -28.42
CA GLU A 397 -4.26 0.90 -29.11
C GLU A 397 -5.67 1.48 -29.01
N ALA A 398 -5.96 2.20 -27.93
CA ALA A 398 -7.20 2.95 -27.76
C ALA A 398 -7.26 4.21 -28.67
N GLY A 399 -6.14 4.60 -29.32
CA GLY A 399 -6.07 5.69 -30.29
C GLY A 399 -5.48 6.99 -29.76
N LEU A 400 -4.94 7.02 -28.53
CA LEU A 400 -4.25 8.19 -27.99
C LEU A 400 -2.93 8.42 -28.77
N SER A 401 -2.52 9.68 -28.89
CA SER A 401 -1.18 10.03 -29.40
C SER A 401 -0.09 9.61 -28.41
N ASP A 402 1.17 9.56 -28.85
CA ASP A 402 2.32 9.27 -27.96
C ASP A 402 2.37 10.22 -26.77
N GLN A 403 2.10 11.51 -26.99
CA GLN A 403 2.09 12.52 -25.95
C GLN A 403 0.97 12.30 -24.94
N GLU A 404 -0.26 12.02 -25.40
CA GLU A 404 -1.40 11.74 -24.51
C GLU A 404 -1.18 10.46 -23.70
N ALA A 405 -0.64 9.39 -24.32
CA ALA A 405 -0.31 8.15 -23.62
C ALA A 405 0.79 8.37 -22.57
N LEU A 406 1.83 9.16 -22.89
CA LEU A 406 2.87 9.55 -21.93
C LEU A 406 2.29 10.36 -20.76
N GLU A 407 1.36 11.27 -20.99
CA GLU A 407 0.70 12.04 -19.94
C GLU A 407 -0.12 11.15 -18.99
N VAL A 408 -0.82 10.16 -19.53
CA VAL A 408 -1.53 9.15 -18.75
C VAL A 408 -0.56 8.36 -17.87
N CYS A 409 0.51 7.82 -18.46
CA CYS A 409 1.54 7.08 -17.73
C CYS A 409 2.21 7.96 -16.65
N SER A 410 2.54 9.21 -16.97
CA SER A 410 3.14 10.15 -16.02
C SER A 410 2.27 10.40 -14.79
N ARG A 411 0.96 10.37 -14.97
CA ARG A 411 -0.01 10.55 -13.88
C ARG A 411 -0.19 9.30 -13.03
N MET A 412 -0.24 8.11 -13.64
CA MET A 412 -0.72 6.88 -13.02
C MET A 412 0.38 5.88 -12.67
N SER A 413 1.59 6.05 -13.23
CA SER A 413 2.69 5.09 -13.02
C SER A 413 3.05 4.90 -11.56
N ARG A 414 3.29 3.63 -11.19
CA ARG A 414 3.86 3.21 -9.91
C ARG A 414 5.27 3.79 -9.68
N ASP A 415 6.02 4.08 -10.74
CA ASP A 415 7.36 4.67 -10.63
C ASP A 415 7.36 6.05 -9.96
N ASN A 416 6.22 6.75 -9.94
CA ASN A 416 6.09 7.98 -9.16
C ASN A 416 6.37 7.78 -7.68
N ALA A 417 5.87 6.69 -7.09
CA ALA A 417 6.13 6.32 -5.70
C ALA A 417 7.51 5.66 -5.53
N ARG A 418 8.09 5.09 -6.60
CA ARG A 418 9.37 4.38 -6.58
C ARG A 418 10.58 5.26 -6.83
N THR A 419 10.38 6.56 -7.14
CA THR A 419 11.49 7.53 -7.19
C THR A 419 12.23 7.54 -5.85
N PRO A 420 13.58 7.68 -5.85
CA PRO A 420 14.39 7.69 -4.65
C PRO A 420 13.95 8.70 -3.59
N MET A 421 14.06 8.31 -2.32
CA MET A 421 13.81 9.17 -1.16
C MET A 421 14.72 10.41 -1.20
N GLN A 422 14.15 11.55 -0.81
CA GLN A 422 14.80 12.86 -0.88
C GLN A 422 15.34 13.25 0.51
N TRP A 423 16.60 12.88 0.79
CA TRP A 423 17.23 13.14 2.08
C TRP A 423 17.80 14.54 2.20
N THR A 424 18.43 15.04 1.12
CA THR A 424 19.08 16.35 1.11
C THR A 424 18.84 17.08 -0.22
N SER A 425 19.22 18.36 -0.28
CA SER A 425 19.25 19.13 -1.54
C SER A 425 20.49 18.86 -2.41
N GLY A 426 21.40 17.98 -1.95
CA GLY A 426 22.64 17.62 -2.64
C GLY A 426 22.43 16.69 -3.83
N GLU A 427 23.54 16.17 -4.36
CA GLU A 427 23.54 15.25 -5.50
C GLU A 427 22.63 14.06 -5.24
N ASN A 428 21.84 13.65 -6.25
CA ASN A 428 20.87 12.55 -6.19
C ASN A 428 19.89 12.63 -5.01
N GLY A 429 19.62 13.85 -4.49
CA GLY A 429 18.77 14.00 -3.32
C GLY A 429 19.35 13.40 -2.03
N GLY A 430 20.65 13.10 -2.01
CA GLY A 430 21.31 12.40 -0.91
C GLY A 430 20.98 10.91 -0.82
N PHE A 431 20.32 10.35 -1.83
CA PHE A 431 19.96 8.93 -1.89
C PHE A 431 21.18 8.03 -2.15
N THR A 432 22.00 8.38 -3.13
CA THR A 432 23.19 7.62 -3.56
C THR A 432 24.34 8.52 -3.98
N LYS A 433 25.55 8.00 -3.88
CA LYS A 433 26.75 8.60 -4.48
C LYS A 433 27.03 8.06 -5.90
N GLY A 434 26.33 7.03 -6.31
CA GLY A 434 26.40 6.42 -7.62
C GLY A 434 25.33 6.92 -8.58
N THR A 435 25.01 6.14 -9.62
CA THR A 435 23.91 6.41 -10.54
C THR A 435 22.64 5.76 -9.98
N PRO A 436 21.59 6.53 -9.65
CA PRO A 436 20.35 5.95 -9.15
C PRO A 436 19.71 4.98 -10.15
N TRP A 437 19.17 3.86 -9.68
CA TRP A 437 18.49 2.86 -10.52
C TRP A 437 17.26 3.42 -11.23
N LEU A 438 16.61 4.41 -10.62
CA LEU A 438 15.48 5.15 -11.16
C LEU A 438 15.73 6.65 -10.97
N LYS A 439 15.17 7.46 -11.85
CA LYS A 439 15.24 8.91 -11.83
C LYS A 439 14.90 9.50 -10.47
N VAL A 440 15.77 10.37 -9.94
CA VAL A 440 15.46 11.16 -8.76
C VAL A 440 14.48 12.27 -9.14
N ASN A 441 13.42 12.44 -8.36
CA ASN A 441 12.45 13.50 -8.58
C ASN A 441 13.09 14.87 -8.37
N PRO A 442 13.10 15.78 -9.37
CA PRO A 442 13.76 17.09 -9.27
C PRO A 442 13.30 17.96 -8.10
N LEU A 443 12.16 17.65 -7.50
CA LEU A 443 11.65 18.35 -6.31
C LEU A 443 12.57 18.23 -5.09
N PHE A 444 13.55 17.33 -5.07
CA PHE A 444 14.47 17.15 -3.94
C PHE A 444 15.21 18.42 -3.54
N LYS A 445 15.36 19.39 -4.44
CA LYS A 445 16.00 20.69 -4.14
C LYS A 445 15.24 21.50 -3.11
N ASP A 446 13.90 21.40 -3.14
CA ASP A 446 13.00 22.17 -2.28
C ASP A 446 12.31 21.27 -1.24
N VAL A 447 12.08 19.99 -1.58
CA VAL A 447 11.38 19.02 -0.74
C VAL A 447 12.38 17.92 -0.34
N ASN A 448 12.97 18.03 0.83
CA ASN A 448 13.89 17.04 1.37
C ASN A 448 13.92 17.03 2.91
N VAL A 449 14.38 15.94 3.48
CA VAL A 449 14.39 15.73 4.94
C VAL A 449 15.26 16.78 5.64
N GLU A 450 16.49 17.04 5.14
CA GLU A 450 17.44 17.94 5.79
C GLU A 450 16.89 19.35 5.95
N ALA A 451 16.31 19.91 4.91
CA ALA A 451 15.71 21.25 4.95
C ALA A 451 14.50 21.28 5.89
N GLN A 452 13.63 20.24 5.83
CA GLN A 452 12.41 20.19 6.62
C GLN A 452 12.67 19.91 8.11
N GLU A 453 13.77 19.26 8.47
CA GLU A 453 14.14 19.11 9.89
C GLU A 453 14.44 20.44 10.58
N GLN A 454 14.93 21.42 9.84
CA GLN A 454 15.26 22.76 10.35
C GLN A 454 14.05 23.71 10.41
N ASP A 455 12.98 23.40 9.68
CA ASP A 455 11.77 24.22 9.62
C ASP A 455 10.69 23.62 10.55
N PRO A 456 10.37 24.28 11.68
CA PRO A 456 9.37 23.79 12.64
C PRO A 456 7.96 23.69 12.05
N ASP A 457 7.68 24.39 10.94
CA ASP A 457 6.39 24.42 10.26
C ASP A 457 6.36 23.56 9.00
N SER A 458 7.42 22.79 8.72
CA SER A 458 7.50 21.86 7.61
C SER A 458 6.44 20.74 7.69
N VAL A 459 6.23 20.07 6.56
CA VAL A 459 5.37 18.87 6.49
C VAL A 459 5.90 17.79 7.42
N LEU A 460 7.21 17.53 7.43
CA LEU A 460 7.85 16.53 8.30
C LEU A 460 7.59 16.79 9.79
N ASN A 461 7.83 18.02 10.25
CA ASN A 461 7.64 18.35 11.66
C ASN A 461 6.15 18.39 12.03
N TYR A 462 5.27 18.69 11.08
CA TYR A 462 3.84 18.53 11.27
C TYR A 462 3.42 17.07 11.42
N TYR A 463 3.92 16.16 10.57
CA TYR A 463 3.68 14.71 10.72
C TYR A 463 4.17 14.17 12.06
N ARG A 464 5.34 14.63 12.54
CA ARG A 464 5.83 14.29 13.89
C ARG A 464 4.86 14.71 14.99
N LYS A 465 4.35 15.96 14.91
CA LYS A 465 3.33 16.47 15.84
C LYS A 465 2.04 15.66 15.76
N LEU A 466 1.60 15.31 14.56
CA LEU A 466 0.37 14.56 14.32
C LEU A 466 0.45 13.12 14.84
N VAL A 467 1.56 12.41 14.59
CA VAL A 467 1.79 11.07 15.13
C VAL A 467 1.88 11.10 16.66
N ALA A 468 2.60 12.07 17.23
CA ALA A 468 2.70 12.25 18.67
C ALA A 468 1.34 12.55 19.31
N LEU A 469 0.51 13.37 18.64
CA LEU A 469 -0.86 13.67 19.08
C LEU A 469 -1.71 12.39 19.15
N ARG A 470 -1.72 11.60 18.06
CA ARG A 470 -2.48 10.34 18.01
C ARG A 470 -2.08 9.37 19.12
N LYS A 471 -0.80 9.34 19.47
CA LYS A 471 -0.21 8.41 20.45
C LYS A 471 -0.13 8.97 21.88
N SER A 472 -0.53 10.22 22.10
CA SER A 472 -0.49 10.83 23.42
C SER A 472 -1.38 10.09 24.42
N ASP A 473 -0.99 10.08 25.69
CA ASP A 473 -1.77 9.41 26.75
C ASP A 473 -3.18 9.96 26.87
N GLU A 474 -3.38 11.22 26.48
CA GLU A 474 -4.68 11.92 26.53
C GLU A 474 -5.61 11.50 25.39
N LEU A 475 -5.08 11.10 24.19
CA LEU A 475 -5.88 10.92 22.99
C LEU A 475 -5.76 9.51 22.36
N LYS A 476 -4.79 8.70 22.76
CA LYS A 476 -4.57 7.38 22.13
C LYS A 476 -5.79 6.46 22.21
N GLU A 477 -6.52 6.47 23.34
CA GLU A 477 -7.71 5.62 23.51
C GLU A 477 -8.84 6.07 22.54
N VAL A 478 -9.14 7.37 22.46
CA VAL A 478 -10.18 7.87 21.56
C VAL A 478 -9.80 7.72 20.09
N PHE A 479 -8.53 7.91 19.71
CA PHE A 479 -8.11 7.69 18.32
C PHE A 479 -7.96 6.21 17.95
N THR A 480 -7.74 5.32 18.91
CA THR A 480 -7.69 3.89 18.67
C THR A 480 -9.09 3.28 18.67
N TYR A 481 -9.83 3.43 19.76
CA TYR A 481 -11.08 2.69 20.00
C TYR A 481 -12.34 3.54 19.88
N GLY A 482 -12.24 4.88 19.98
CA GLY A 482 -13.37 5.79 19.88
C GLY A 482 -14.18 5.56 18.61
N GLU A 483 -15.47 5.78 18.68
CA GLU A 483 -16.38 5.69 17.56
C GLU A 483 -16.04 6.71 16.50
N PHE A 484 -16.13 6.33 15.23
CA PHE A 484 -16.08 7.24 14.09
C PHE A 484 -17.50 7.65 13.72
N LEU A 485 -17.75 8.95 13.77
CA LEU A 485 -19.05 9.55 13.46
C LEU A 485 -18.86 10.62 12.39
N PRO A 486 -19.32 10.42 11.14
CA PRO A 486 -19.23 11.43 10.09
C PRO A 486 -20.13 12.61 10.40
N GLU A 487 -19.71 13.81 9.98
CA GLU A 487 -20.46 15.03 10.21
C GLU A 487 -20.23 16.03 9.07
N TYR A 488 -21.15 16.97 8.91
CA TYR A 488 -21.07 18.06 7.91
C TYR A 488 -20.95 17.60 6.45
N GLU A 489 -21.49 16.44 6.11
CA GLU A 489 -21.47 15.92 4.74
C GLU A 489 -22.26 16.80 3.75
N ASN A 490 -23.17 17.62 4.24
CA ASN A 490 -23.93 18.60 3.46
C ASN A 490 -23.14 19.88 3.12
N VAL A 491 -21.94 20.06 3.68
CA VAL A 491 -21.06 21.21 3.36
C VAL A 491 -20.08 20.81 2.27
N ASP A 492 -20.13 21.52 1.15
CA ASP A 492 -19.26 21.24 0.02
C ASP A 492 -17.78 21.49 0.38
N GLY A 493 -16.91 20.63 -0.14
CA GLY A 493 -15.47 20.68 0.13
C GLY A 493 -15.04 20.26 1.54
N VAL A 494 -15.97 20.06 2.48
CA VAL A 494 -15.62 19.70 3.87
C VAL A 494 -15.60 18.20 4.07
N MET A 495 -14.51 17.69 4.66
CA MET A 495 -14.41 16.37 5.27
C MET A 495 -14.30 16.56 6.78
N ALA A 496 -15.31 16.08 7.52
CA ALA A 496 -15.28 16.18 8.97
C ALA A 496 -15.91 14.95 9.65
N PHE A 497 -15.36 14.61 10.80
CA PHE A 497 -15.83 13.48 11.62
C PHE A 497 -15.47 13.67 13.08
N TYR A 498 -16.26 13.09 13.94
CA TYR A 498 -15.89 12.94 15.35
C TYR A 498 -15.18 11.60 15.59
N ARG A 499 -14.22 11.63 16.51
CA ARG A 499 -13.75 10.47 17.24
C ARG A 499 -14.23 10.64 18.68
N LYS A 500 -15.12 9.75 19.11
CA LYS A 500 -15.83 9.89 20.37
C LYS A 500 -15.75 8.63 21.22
N ASP A 501 -15.50 8.81 22.52
CA ASP A 501 -15.67 7.80 23.55
C ASP A 501 -16.45 8.39 24.75
N GLU A 502 -16.49 7.65 25.88
CA GLU A 502 -17.19 8.11 27.09
C GLU A 502 -16.58 9.40 27.68
N SER A 503 -15.30 9.66 27.45
CA SER A 503 -14.54 10.75 28.06
C SER A 503 -14.29 11.93 27.13
N LYS A 504 -14.23 11.70 25.81
CA LYS A 504 -13.78 12.70 24.83
C LYS A 504 -14.64 12.74 23.57
N CYS A 505 -14.78 13.97 23.04
CA CYS A 505 -15.40 14.24 21.75
C CYS A 505 -14.42 15.07 20.90
N ILE A 506 -13.72 14.42 19.98
CA ILE A 506 -12.71 15.07 19.15
C ILE A 506 -13.26 15.25 17.74
N LEU A 507 -13.40 16.51 17.32
CA LEU A 507 -13.73 16.87 15.94
C LEU A 507 -12.45 16.99 15.11
N VAL A 508 -12.39 16.30 14.00
CA VAL A 508 -11.41 16.51 12.92
C VAL A 508 -12.18 17.12 11.76
N ALA A 509 -11.83 18.34 11.34
CA ALA A 509 -12.52 19.05 10.27
C ALA A 509 -11.53 19.66 9.29
N ALA A 510 -11.73 19.41 7.99
CA ALA A 510 -10.84 19.82 6.91
C ALA A 510 -11.62 20.39 5.73
N ASN A 511 -11.11 21.45 5.12
CA ASN A 511 -11.68 22.05 3.93
C ASN A 511 -10.80 21.77 2.69
N PHE A 512 -11.23 20.83 1.85
CA PHE A 512 -10.62 20.51 0.55
C PHE A 512 -11.08 21.45 -0.58
N GLY A 513 -12.08 22.34 -0.29
CA GLY A 513 -12.57 23.32 -1.23
C GLY A 513 -11.56 24.43 -1.52
N LYS A 514 -11.74 25.12 -2.65
CA LYS A 514 -10.91 26.26 -3.05
C LYS A 514 -11.25 27.51 -2.22
N ASP A 515 -12.51 27.67 -1.85
CA ASP A 515 -13.02 28.79 -1.07
C ASP A 515 -13.15 28.40 0.41
N ALA A 516 -13.27 29.39 1.29
CA ALA A 516 -13.52 29.15 2.70
C ALA A 516 -14.91 28.49 2.90
N ALA A 517 -14.98 27.60 3.87
CA ALA A 517 -16.21 26.91 4.26
C ALA A 517 -16.53 27.20 5.74
N THR A 518 -17.82 27.35 6.06
CA THR A 518 -18.28 27.53 7.43
C THR A 518 -19.09 26.32 7.88
N ILE A 519 -18.77 25.79 9.03
CA ILE A 519 -19.55 24.74 9.70
C ILE A 519 -20.06 25.24 11.05
N LYS A 520 -21.22 24.74 11.45
CA LYS A 520 -21.83 25.12 12.72
C LYS A 520 -21.55 24.04 13.77
N LEU A 521 -20.76 24.36 14.78
CA LEU A 521 -20.42 23.44 15.87
C LEU A 521 -21.67 23.13 16.72
N LYS A 522 -21.74 21.91 17.22
CA LYS A 522 -22.82 21.42 18.09
C LYS A 522 -22.55 21.67 19.58
N SER A 523 -21.30 21.96 19.93
CA SER A 523 -20.83 22.17 21.30
C SER A 523 -19.70 23.19 21.31
N GLU A 524 -19.38 23.77 22.47
CA GLU A 524 -18.27 24.69 22.64
C GLU A 524 -16.91 23.98 22.49
N ILE A 525 -15.91 24.74 22.05
CA ILE A 525 -14.52 24.25 21.92
C ILE A 525 -13.87 24.30 23.30
N GLU A 526 -13.51 23.15 23.85
CA GLU A 526 -12.73 23.07 25.08
C GLU A 526 -11.23 23.25 24.82
N LYS A 527 -10.75 22.68 23.70
CA LYS A 527 -9.31 22.71 23.40
C LYS A 527 -9.05 22.60 21.90
N VAL A 528 -8.09 23.37 21.40
CA VAL A 528 -7.50 23.20 20.07
C VAL A 528 -6.27 22.32 20.23
N TRP A 529 -6.30 21.12 19.65
CA TRP A 529 -5.20 20.16 19.71
C TRP A 529 -4.19 20.34 18.58
N LEU A 530 -4.68 20.64 17.39
CA LEU A 530 -3.83 20.79 16.20
C LEU A 530 -4.53 21.66 15.17
N SER A 531 -3.75 22.49 14.49
CA SER A 531 -4.10 23.20 13.25
C SER A 531 -2.91 23.09 12.30
N ASN A 532 -3.15 22.99 11.00
CA ASN A 532 -2.08 23.03 10.00
C ASN A 532 -1.62 24.44 9.65
N ARG A 533 -2.20 25.47 10.28
CA ARG A 533 -1.81 26.86 10.10
C ARG A 533 -0.66 27.25 11.02
N ILE A 534 0.28 28.03 10.47
CA ILE A 534 1.46 28.50 11.19
C ILE A 534 1.09 29.36 12.41
N ASP A 535 0.05 30.19 12.25
CA ASP A 535 -0.45 31.06 13.32
C ASP A 535 -1.20 30.31 14.44
N GLY A 536 -1.53 29.02 14.20
CA GLY A 536 -2.26 28.17 15.13
C GLY A 536 -3.68 28.68 15.42
N THR A 537 -4.13 29.72 14.75
CA THR A 537 -5.44 30.33 14.99
C THR A 537 -6.55 29.47 14.42
N VAL A 538 -7.64 29.38 15.16
CA VAL A 538 -8.90 28.78 14.72
C VAL A 538 -9.92 29.90 14.64
N ASP A 539 -10.47 30.14 13.45
CA ASP A 539 -11.46 31.18 13.23
C ASP A 539 -12.85 30.63 13.60
N CYS A 540 -13.25 30.89 14.84
CA CYS A 540 -14.53 30.46 15.36
C CYS A 540 -15.25 31.63 16.04
N GLU A 541 -16.37 32.07 15.47
CA GLU A 541 -17.26 33.07 16.06
C GLU A 541 -18.52 32.38 16.62
N LYS A 542 -18.67 32.39 17.94
CA LYS A 542 -19.71 31.63 18.66
C LYS A 542 -19.62 30.15 18.36
N ASP A 543 -20.56 29.64 17.58
CA ASP A 543 -20.65 28.25 17.13
C ASP A 543 -20.27 28.06 15.63
N SER A 544 -19.82 29.14 14.97
CA SER A 544 -19.49 29.12 13.54
C SER A 544 -17.99 29.02 13.33
N LEU A 545 -17.53 27.84 12.94
CA LEU A 545 -16.13 27.58 12.60
C LEU A 545 -15.89 27.82 11.09
N ASN A 546 -15.01 28.77 10.79
CA ASN A 546 -14.62 29.11 9.42
C ASN A 546 -13.30 28.38 9.07
N LEU A 547 -13.34 27.53 8.06
CA LEU A 547 -12.18 26.80 7.55
C LEU A 547 -11.73 27.41 6.23
N ARG A 548 -10.52 27.95 6.19
CA ARG A 548 -9.88 28.42 4.93
C ARG A 548 -9.61 27.25 4.00
N SER A 549 -9.36 27.51 2.73
CA SER A 549 -8.91 26.47 1.78
C SER A 549 -7.68 25.73 2.31
N CYS A 550 -7.65 24.42 2.19
CA CYS A 550 -6.59 23.53 2.68
C CYS A 550 -6.34 23.63 4.20
N GLU A 551 -7.30 24.06 4.98
CA GLU A 551 -7.20 24.09 6.44
C GLU A 551 -7.75 22.82 7.06
N VAL A 552 -7.07 22.32 8.08
CA VAL A 552 -7.54 21.25 8.95
C VAL A 552 -7.32 21.62 10.40
N VAL A 553 -8.31 21.29 11.22
CA VAL A 553 -8.26 21.48 12.67
C VAL A 553 -8.64 20.20 13.41
N VAL A 554 -8.06 20.02 14.59
CA VAL A 554 -8.39 18.96 15.54
C VAL A 554 -8.79 19.62 16.84
N LEU A 555 -10.06 19.51 17.18
CA LEU A 555 -10.69 20.22 18.30
C LEU A 555 -11.28 19.22 19.29
N GLU A 556 -11.09 19.47 20.58
CA GLU A 556 -11.89 18.84 21.62
C GLU A 556 -13.11 19.72 21.90
N LEU A 557 -14.28 19.11 21.83
CA LEU A 557 -15.55 19.77 22.10
C LEU A 557 -16.14 19.24 23.40
N GLU A 558 -16.98 20.06 24.06
CA GLU A 558 -17.74 19.59 25.21
C GLU A 558 -18.49 18.31 24.89
N ASN A 559 -18.23 17.28 25.69
CA ASN A 559 -18.84 15.96 25.53
C ASN A 559 -20.19 15.89 26.25
N HIS A 560 -21.23 16.36 25.60
CA HIS A 560 -22.58 16.18 26.13
C HIS A 560 -22.93 14.68 26.12
N LYS A 561 -23.21 14.13 27.30
CA LYS A 561 -23.64 12.75 27.53
C LYS A 561 -25.01 12.46 26.94
#